data_e0b84865cbe938620b94714b96358641
#
_entry.id   e0b84865cbe938620b94714b96358641
#
_cell.length_a   1.000
_cell.length_b   1.000
_cell.length_c   1.000
_cell.angle_alpha   90.00
_cell.angle_beta   90.00
_cell.angle_gamma   90.00
#
_symmetry.space_group_name_H-M   'P 1'
#
loop_
_entity.id
_entity.type
_entity.pdbx_description
1 polymer ?
#
loop_
_entity_poly.entity_id
_entity_poly.type
_entity_poly.pdbx_seq_one_letter_code
_entity_poly.pdbx_strand_id
1 'polypeptide(L)'
;KKDANPQVVLNNLFKQTALQSSFGIIMLALVDDQKQPKILSLRQIIDEYLNHQMDVLTRRTEFDLRKARERAHLLEGLLIAQDNIDEVIRIIRTAYDDAKLRLMERFGLDDVQAQAILDMRLKALQGLDREKLQNEYNDLLAKINYYLELLENPEKLKAVLREELIEIRDKFGDKRKTEIQDIEDEIDIEDLIEEETCAFTLSNQGYIKRMPVDTYRTQSRGGRGVSAQNLKDEDYVKNIFVASTHDHMLFFTDAGRVHHRKGYQIPEAGRTARGTAIVNVLPLDPG
;
A
#
# COMPACT_ATOMS: atom_id res chain seq x y z
N LYS A 1 -30.80 -16.84 -13.93
CA LYS A 1 -32.20 -16.73 -14.43
C LYS A 1 -32.55 -15.25 -14.59
N LYS A 2 -33.51 -14.90 -15.40
CA LYS A 2 -33.85 -13.50 -15.74
C LYS A 2 -34.35 -12.70 -14.52
N ASP A 3 -34.88 -13.39 -13.53
CA ASP A 3 -35.52 -12.81 -12.35
C ASP A 3 -34.67 -12.95 -11.06
N ALA A 4 -33.39 -13.37 -11.18
CA ALA A 4 -32.51 -13.50 -10.02
C ALA A 4 -31.99 -12.13 -9.56
N ASN A 5 -31.94 -11.90 -8.24
CA ASN A 5 -31.35 -10.71 -7.68
C ASN A 5 -29.81 -10.71 -7.91
N PRO A 6 -29.27 -9.70 -8.63
CA PRO A 6 -27.85 -9.66 -8.96
C PRO A 6 -26.95 -9.62 -7.72
N GLN A 7 -27.37 -8.93 -6.65
CA GLN A 7 -26.61 -8.78 -5.43
C GLN A 7 -26.46 -10.11 -4.70
N VAL A 8 -27.53 -10.88 -4.55
CA VAL A 8 -27.48 -12.22 -3.95
C VAL A 8 -26.55 -13.16 -4.73
N VAL A 9 -26.61 -13.09 -6.07
CA VAL A 9 -25.69 -13.91 -6.92
C VAL A 9 -24.25 -13.49 -6.70
N LEU A 10 -23.97 -12.18 -6.67
CA LEU A 10 -22.62 -11.66 -6.47
C LEU A 10 -22.07 -12.04 -5.08
N ASN A 11 -22.86 -11.86 -4.04
CA ASN A 11 -22.48 -12.22 -2.67
C ASN A 11 -22.22 -13.72 -2.52
N ASN A 12 -23.02 -14.57 -3.16
CA ASN A 12 -22.75 -16.01 -3.22
C ASN A 12 -21.44 -16.35 -3.95
N LEU A 13 -21.12 -15.63 -5.04
CA LEU A 13 -19.86 -15.78 -5.74
C LEU A 13 -18.68 -15.35 -4.86
N PHE A 14 -18.79 -14.24 -4.13
CA PHE A 14 -17.78 -13.81 -3.18
C PHE A 14 -17.52 -14.85 -2.08
N LYS A 15 -18.58 -15.44 -1.54
CA LYS A 15 -18.46 -16.43 -0.47
C LYS A 15 -17.95 -17.80 -0.93
N GLN A 16 -18.32 -18.23 -2.14
CA GLN A 16 -18.07 -19.59 -2.61
C GLN A 16 -16.89 -19.70 -3.59
N THR A 17 -16.33 -18.58 -4.03
CA THR A 17 -15.23 -18.58 -5.01
C THR A 17 -14.09 -17.66 -4.57
N ALA A 18 -12.96 -17.70 -5.28
CA ALA A 18 -11.84 -16.78 -5.07
C ALA A 18 -12.05 -15.40 -5.71
N LEU A 19 -13.28 -15.02 -6.05
CA LEU A 19 -13.59 -13.70 -6.62
C LEU A 19 -13.34 -12.57 -5.61
N GLN A 20 -13.54 -12.86 -4.32
CA GLN A 20 -13.09 -12.03 -3.20
C GLN A 20 -12.14 -12.85 -2.34
N SER A 21 -10.95 -12.31 -2.08
CA SER A 21 -9.94 -12.99 -1.26
C SER A 21 -9.24 -11.99 -0.35
N SER A 22 -8.87 -12.44 0.84
CA SER A 22 -8.04 -11.67 1.76
C SER A 22 -6.57 -11.94 1.49
N PHE A 23 -5.78 -10.87 1.42
CA PHE A 23 -4.33 -10.95 1.29
C PHE A 23 -3.67 -10.33 2.52
N GLY A 24 -3.05 -11.16 3.35
CA GLY A 24 -2.32 -10.70 4.53
C GLY A 24 -0.93 -10.18 4.15
N ILE A 25 -0.60 -8.96 4.59
CA ILE A 25 0.70 -8.35 4.36
C ILE A 25 1.44 -8.27 5.70
N ILE A 26 2.57 -8.97 5.81
CA ILE A 26 3.47 -8.89 6.97
C ILE A 26 4.75 -8.21 6.49
N MET A 27 4.95 -6.96 6.88
CA MET A 27 6.09 -6.14 6.49
C MET A 27 7.20 -6.27 7.53
N LEU A 28 7.96 -7.36 7.47
CA LEU A 28 9.15 -7.55 8.28
C LEU A 28 10.35 -6.89 7.61
N ALA A 29 11.02 -5.97 8.31
CA ALA A 29 12.21 -5.28 7.83
C ALA A 29 13.29 -5.26 8.90
N LEU A 30 14.55 -5.05 8.48
CA LEU A 30 15.66 -4.78 9.36
C LEU A 30 15.80 -3.26 9.54
N VAL A 31 15.74 -2.79 10.76
CA VAL A 31 15.94 -1.39 11.15
C VAL A 31 17.27 -1.21 11.91
N ASP A 32 17.64 0.01 12.27
CA ASP A 32 18.89 0.33 12.99
C ASP A 32 20.14 -0.25 12.29
N ASP A 33 20.42 0.19 11.07
CA ASP A 33 21.54 -0.29 10.26
C ASP A 33 21.55 -1.82 10.07
N GLN A 34 20.38 -2.40 9.83
CA GLN A 34 20.19 -3.84 9.60
C GLN A 34 20.47 -4.73 10.82
N LYS A 35 20.39 -4.17 12.03
CA LYS A 35 20.69 -4.92 13.28
C LYS A 35 19.46 -5.52 13.93
N GLN A 36 18.27 -4.90 13.75
CA GLN A 36 17.07 -5.31 14.46
C GLN A 36 15.93 -5.69 13.50
N PRO A 37 15.44 -6.94 13.49
CA PRO A 37 14.23 -7.30 12.76
C PRO A 37 13.00 -6.76 13.47
N LYS A 38 12.11 -6.08 12.71
CA LYS A 38 10.88 -5.49 13.23
C LYS A 38 9.75 -5.56 12.20
N ILE A 39 8.53 -5.85 12.67
CA ILE A 39 7.33 -5.73 11.85
C ILE A 39 6.91 -4.27 11.86
N LEU A 40 6.83 -3.68 10.68
CA LEU A 40 6.55 -2.26 10.48
C LEU A 40 5.19 -2.05 9.83
N SER A 41 4.55 -0.94 10.16
CA SER A 41 3.43 -0.42 9.39
C SER A 41 3.93 0.21 8.07
N LEU A 42 3.05 0.42 7.10
CA LEU A 42 3.40 1.07 5.83
C LEU A 42 4.04 2.45 6.05
N ARG A 43 3.51 3.24 6.99
CA ARG A 43 4.09 4.54 7.34
C ARG A 43 5.52 4.42 7.86
N GLN A 44 5.76 3.49 8.79
CA GLN A 44 7.09 3.27 9.35
C GLN A 44 8.11 2.83 8.28
N ILE A 45 7.70 2.01 7.31
CA ILE A 45 8.57 1.63 6.18
C ILE A 45 8.94 2.85 5.34
N ILE A 46 8.00 3.74 5.08
CA ILE A 46 8.26 4.98 4.34
C ILE A 46 9.20 5.88 5.14
N ASP A 47 8.99 6.03 6.44
CA ASP A 47 9.85 6.83 7.31
C ASP A 47 11.30 6.27 7.34
N GLU A 48 11.47 4.97 7.49
CA GLU A 48 12.80 4.31 7.43
C GLU A 48 13.46 4.46 6.05
N TYR A 49 12.69 4.34 4.97
CA TYR A 49 13.19 4.58 3.63
C TYR A 49 13.68 6.03 3.44
N LEU A 50 12.92 7.02 3.90
CA LEU A 50 13.32 8.42 3.83
C LEU A 50 14.57 8.70 4.66
N ASN A 51 14.68 8.14 5.86
CA ASN A 51 15.87 8.26 6.70
C ASN A 51 17.10 7.68 5.99
N HIS A 52 16.95 6.49 5.39
CA HIS A 52 18.02 5.87 4.60
C HIS A 52 18.43 6.74 3.40
N GLN A 53 17.47 7.29 2.67
CA GLN A 53 17.76 8.17 1.53
C GLN A 53 18.51 9.45 1.98
N MET A 54 18.13 10.02 3.11
CA MET A 54 18.82 11.18 3.68
C MET A 54 20.27 10.83 4.04
N ASP A 55 20.52 9.69 4.65
CA ASP A 55 21.87 9.22 4.99
C ASP A 55 22.73 8.97 3.73
N VAL A 56 22.14 8.33 2.71
CA VAL A 56 22.83 8.12 1.41
C VAL A 56 23.14 9.45 0.75
N LEU A 57 22.23 10.40 0.75
CA LEU A 57 22.43 11.73 0.17
C LEU A 57 23.55 12.49 0.92
N THR A 58 23.55 12.43 2.25
CA THR A 58 24.62 13.02 3.08
C THR A 58 25.98 12.43 2.72
N ARG A 59 26.13 11.11 2.70
CA ARG A 59 27.39 10.42 2.37
C ARG A 59 27.82 10.71 0.92
N ARG A 60 26.89 10.80 -0.03
CA ARG A 60 27.16 11.19 -1.41
C ARG A 60 27.71 12.62 -1.46
N THR A 61 27.07 13.55 -0.77
CA THR A 61 27.49 14.96 -0.73
C THR A 61 28.87 15.12 -0.08
N GLU A 62 29.17 14.39 0.99
CA GLU A 62 30.49 14.36 1.64
C GLU A 62 31.57 13.81 0.69
N PHE A 63 31.25 12.76 -0.04
CA PHE A 63 32.18 12.19 -1.04
C PHE A 63 32.46 13.19 -2.16
N ASP A 64 31.42 13.81 -2.73
CA ASP A 64 31.55 14.79 -3.81
C ASP A 64 32.29 16.03 -3.34
N LEU A 65 32.05 16.50 -2.11
CA LEU A 65 32.78 17.59 -1.49
C LEU A 65 34.27 17.26 -1.37
N ARG A 66 34.62 16.07 -0.89
CA ARG A 66 36.02 15.63 -0.80
C ARG A 66 36.68 15.60 -2.17
N LYS A 67 36.02 15.03 -3.16
CA LYS A 67 36.54 14.97 -4.55
C LYS A 67 36.71 16.36 -5.17
N ALA A 68 35.76 17.24 -4.96
CA ALA A 68 35.84 18.63 -5.42
C ALA A 68 37.03 19.38 -4.75
N ARG A 69 37.24 19.20 -3.45
CA ARG A 69 38.38 19.79 -2.71
C ARG A 69 39.72 19.23 -3.20
N GLU A 70 39.85 17.91 -3.37
CA GLU A 70 41.05 17.27 -3.90
C GLU A 70 41.41 17.83 -5.29
N ARG A 71 40.42 18.00 -6.16
CA ARG A 71 40.62 18.55 -7.50
C ARG A 71 40.94 20.04 -7.47
N ALA A 72 40.24 20.85 -6.68
CA ALA A 72 40.47 22.29 -6.52
C ALA A 72 41.90 22.54 -6.00
N HIS A 73 42.34 21.76 -5.03
CA HIS A 73 43.70 21.83 -4.48
C HIS A 73 44.79 21.57 -5.51
N LEU A 74 44.59 20.58 -6.39
CA LEU A 74 45.50 20.34 -7.53
C LEU A 74 45.52 21.51 -8.50
N LEU A 75 44.34 22.05 -8.85
CA LEU A 75 44.24 23.18 -9.77
C LEU A 75 44.90 24.46 -9.22
N GLU A 76 44.82 24.68 -7.92
CA GLU A 76 45.48 25.79 -7.23
C GLU A 76 46.99 25.72 -7.45
N GLY A 77 47.62 24.57 -7.25
CA GLY A 77 49.02 24.34 -7.50
C GLY A 77 49.39 24.56 -8.98
N LEU A 78 48.56 24.06 -9.91
CA LEU A 78 48.79 24.24 -11.35
C LEU A 78 48.65 25.70 -11.79
N LEU A 79 47.74 26.47 -11.23
CA LEU A 79 47.56 27.90 -11.48
C LEU A 79 48.80 28.71 -11.00
N ILE A 80 49.30 28.40 -9.78
CA ILE A 80 50.54 29.00 -9.23
C ILE A 80 51.71 28.74 -10.17
N ALA A 81 51.84 27.49 -10.67
CA ALA A 81 52.90 27.10 -11.60
C ALA A 81 52.78 27.85 -12.95
N GLN A 82 51.56 28.03 -13.43
CA GLN A 82 51.30 28.69 -14.71
C GLN A 82 51.55 30.19 -14.65
N ASP A 83 51.25 30.83 -13.53
CA ASP A 83 51.53 32.24 -13.27
C ASP A 83 53.06 32.52 -13.15
N ASN A 84 53.85 31.49 -12.82
CA ASN A 84 55.30 31.56 -12.64
C ASN A 84 56.06 30.62 -13.57
N ILE A 85 55.56 30.41 -14.79
CA ILE A 85 56.01 29.35 -15.69
C ILE A 85 57.48 29.39 -16.01
N ASP A 86 58.05 30.58 -16.22
CA ASP A 86 59.48 30.73 -16.55
C ASP A 86 60.38 30.31 -15.39
N GLU A 87 59.96 30.59 -14.16
CA GLU A 87 60.70 30.17 -12.96
C GLU A 87 60.56 28.67 -12.72
N VAL A 88 59.37 28.09 -12.93
CA VAL A 88 59.13 26.67 -12.87
C VAL A 88 60.00 25.91 -13.85
N ILE A 89 60.05 26.35 -15.10
CA ILE A 89 60.93 25.75 -16.14
C ILE A 89 62.41 25.89 -15.74
N ARG A 90 62.82 27.02 -15.25
CA ARG A 90 64.21 27.21 -14.78
C ARG A 90 64.56 26.24 -13.66
N ILE A 91 63.71 26.07 -12.65
CA ILE A 91 63.92 25.14 -11.54
C ILE A 91 64.04 23.70 -12.05
N ILE A 92 63.11 23.26 -12.88
CA ILE A 92 63.10 21.90 -13.43
C ILE A 92 64.37 21.63 -14.26
N ARG A 93 64.82 22.60 -15.07
CA ARG A 93 66.02 22.45 -15.93
C ARG A 93 67.33 22.48 -15.16
N THR A 94 67.38 23.16 -13.99
CA THR A 94 68.60 23.29 -13.19
C THR A 94 68.67 22.27 -12.06
N ALA A 95 67.58 21.54 -11.77
CA ALA A 95 67.52 20.50 -10.79
C ALA A 95 68.14 19.20 -11.31
N TYR A 96 68.85 18.48 -10.46
CA TYR A 96 69.41 17.16 -10.77
C TYR A 96 68.41 16.07 -10.46
N ASP A 97 67.94 15.98 -9.19
CA ASP A 97 66.97 15.02 -8.68
C ASP A 97 65.99 15.67 -7.68
N ASP A 98 66.19 16.95 -7.37
CA ASP A 98 65.57 17.69 -6.30
C ASP A 98 64.52 18.71 -6.82
N ALA A 99 64.09 18.58 -8.06
CA ALA A 99 63.11 19.49 -8.68
C ALA A 99 61.81 19.65 -7.85
N LYS A 100 61.30 18.52 -7.34
CA LYS A 100 60.08 18.49 -6.54
C LYS A 100 60.24 19.30 -5.25
N LEU A 101 61.32 19.07 -4.50
CA LEU A 101 61.61 19.78 -3.28
C LEU A 101 61.78 21.28 -3.48
N ARG A 102 62.52 21.69 -4.54
CA ARG A 102 62.69 23.11 -4.88
C ARG A 102 61.37 23.80 -5.28
N LEU A 103 60.47 23.10 -5.96
CA LEU A 103 59.12 23.64 -6.30
C LEU A 103 58.30 23.82 -5.02
N MET A 104 58.34 22.82 -4.11
CA MET A 104 57.63 22.90 -2.84
C MET A 104 58.11 24.08 -1.99
N GLU A 105 59.45 24.21 -1.80
CA GLU A 105 60.04 25.29 -1.01
C GLU A 105 59.81 26.68 -1.61
N ARG A 106 59.86 26.79 -2.96
CA ARG A 106 59.81 28.08 -3.64
C ARG A 106 58.39 28.65 -3.70
N PHE A 107 57.39 27.77 -3.91
CA PHE A 107 56.01 28.20 -4.15
C PHE A 107 55.06 27.82 -3.01
N GLY A 108 55.56 27.19 -1.92
CA GLY A 108 54.73 26.75 -0.82
C GLY A 108 53.78 25.61 -1.17
N LEU A 109 54.14 24.80 -2.18
CA LEU A 109 53.32 23.68 -2.67
C LEU A 109 53.54 22.44 -1.81
N ASP A 110 52.49 21.60 -1.79
CA ASP A 110 52.62 20.28 -1.17
C ASP A 110 53.19 19.23 -2.17
N ASP A 111 53.43 18.01 -1.65
CA ASP A 111 53.97 16.89 -2.39
C ASP A 111 53.11 16.53 -3.63
N VAL A 112 51.78 16.57 -3.49
CA VAL A 112 50.83 16.19 -4.56
C VAL A 112 50.75 17.27 -5.65
N GLN A 113 50.75 18.55 -5.27
CA GLN A 113 50.75 19.69 -6.19
C GLN A 113 52.09 19.76 -6.98
N ALA A 114 53.20 19.62 -6.29
CA ALA A 114 54.52 19.62 -6.92
C ALA A 114 54.67 18.45 -7.92
N GLN A 115 54.17 17.27 -7.58
CA GLN A 115 54.18 16.13 -8.50
C GLN A 115 53.30 16.40 -9.72
N ALA A 116 52.10 16.95 -9.53
CA ALA A 116 51.20 17.31 -10.63
C ALA A 116 51.80 18.32 -11.61
N ILE A 117 52.65 19.25 -11.10
CA ILE A 117 53.38 20.20 -11.92
C ILE A 117 54.47 19.49 -12.77
N LEU A 118 55.21 18.56 -12.16
CA LEU A 118 56.22 17.78 -12.85
C LEU A 118 55.62 16.87 -13.94
N ASP A 119 54.43 16.35 -13.72
CA ASP A 119 53.70 15.51 -14.67
C ASP A 119 52.99 16.31 -15.76
N MET A 120 53.02 17.67 -15.69
CA MET A 120 52.32 18.52 -16.62
C MET A 120 52.95 18.44 -18.04
N ARG A 121 52.09 18.27 -19.05
CA ARG A 121 52.51 18.25 -20.46
C ARG A 121 52.81 19.67 -20.93
N LEU A 122 53.86 19.82 -21.73
CA LEU A 122 54.25 21.12 -22.33
C LEU A 122 53.12 21.84 -23.06
N LYS A 123 52.14 21.10 -23.62
CA LYS A 123 50.97 21.66 -24.25
C LYS A 123 50.07 22.44 -23.28
N ALA A 124 50.02 22.02 -22.02
CA ALA A 124 49.20 22.67 -20.98
C ALA A 124 49.72 24.06 -20.59
N LEU A 125 50.89 24.46 -21.06
CA LEU A 125 51.49 25.77 -20.83
C LEU A 125 50.96 26.89 -21.76
N GLN A 126 50.00 26.58 -22.65
CA GLN A 126 49.42 27.57 -23.55
C GLN A 126 48.39 28.44 -22.79
N GLY A 127 48.30 29.75 -23.12
CA GLY A 127 47.46 30.70 -22.44
C GLY A 127 45.95 30.37 -22.45
N LEU A 128 45.48 29.66 -23.48
CA LEU A 128 44.08 29.15 -23.54
C LEU A 128 43.79 28.09 -22.49
N ASP A 129 44.80 27.32 -22.06
CA ASP A 129 44.62 26.30 -21.04
C ASP A 129 44.57 26.90 -19.63
N ARG A 130 45.21 28.07 -19.40
CA ARG A 130 45.12 28.84 -18.15
C ARG A 130 43.68 29.29 -17.88
N GLU A 131 43.01 29.84 -18.87
CA GLU A 131 41.63 30.29 -18.74
C GLU A 131 40.67 29.13 -18.40
N LYS A 132 40.89 27.97 -19.03
CA LYS A 132 40.14 26.75 -18.73
C LYS A 132 40.36 26.26 -17.30
N LEU A 133 41.62 26.24 -16.83
CA LEU A 133 41.93 25.84 -15.44
C LEU A 133 41.31 26.81 -14.45
N GLN A 134 41.34 28.12 -14.72
CA GLN A 134 40.73 29.12 -13.86
C GLN A 134 39.20 28.95 -13.79
N ASN A 135 38.57 28.72 -14.93
CA ASN A 135 37.10 28.47 -14.97
C ASN A 135 36.74 27.18 -14.24
N GLU A 136 37.49 26.07 -14.46
CA GLU A 136 37.27 24.82 -13.71
C GLU A 136 37.45 25.02 -12.20
N TYR A 137 38.46 25.79 -11.78
CA TYR A 137 38.68 26.10 -10.36
C TYR A 137 37.51 26.89 -9.76
N ASN A 138 37.05 27.91 -10.47
CA ASN A 138 35.90 28.72 -10.02
C ASN A 138 34.60 27.88 -9.92
N ASP A 139 34.36 27.00 -10.89
CA ASP A 139 33.24 26.08 -10.88
C ASP A 139 33.29 25.09 -9.69
N LEU A 140 34.51 24.62 -9.39
CA LEU A 140 34.73 23.74 -8.23
C LEU A 140 34.53 24.47 -6.91
N LEU A 141 34.97 25.71 -6.79
CA LEU A 141 34.71 26.53 -5.58
C LEU A 141 33.20 26.76 -5.38
N ALA A 142 32.46 27.01 -6.45
CA ALA A 142 31.01 27.15 -6.37
C ALA A 142 30.36 25.83 -5.91
N LYS A 143 30.79 24.68 -6.44
CA LYS A 143 30.30 23.35 -6.01
C LYS A 143 30.67 23.06 -4.56
N ILE A 144 31.89 23.36 -4.11
CA ILE A 144 32.34 23.17 -2.75
C ILE A 144 31.43 23.95 -1.78
N ASN A 145 31.17 25.23 -2.09
CA ASN A 145 30.30 26.07 -1.27
C ASN A 145 28.88 25.51 -1.23
N TYR A 146 28.35 25.05 -2.35
CA TYR A 146 27.04 24.40 -2.43
C TYR A 146 26.97 23.13 -1.56
N TYR A 147 27.96 22.25 -1.65
CA TYR A 147 28.00 21.02 -0.85
C TYR A 147 28.13 21.30 0.65
N LEU A 148 28.91 22.30 1.04
CA LEU A 148 29.00 22.76 2.43
C LEU A 148 27.66 23.26 2.94
N GLU A 149 26.98 24.09 2.16
CA GLU A 149 25.66 24.62 2.51
C GLU A 149 24.60 23.51 2.64
N LEU A 150 24.68 22.46 1.80
CA LEU A 150 23.80 21.28 1.92
C LEU A 150 24.05 20.50 3.21
N LEU A 151 25.31 20.30 3.61
CA LEU A 151 25.66 19.56 4.81
C LEU A 151 25.34 20.33 6.09
N GLU A 152 25.44 21.66 6.06
CA GLU A 152 25.11 22.53 7.19
C GLU A 152 23.60 22.71 7.40
N ASN A 153 22.79 22.56 6.34
CA ASN A 153 21.35 22.83 6.39
C ASN A 153 20.51 21.58 6.02
N PRO A 154 19.99 20.85 7.03
CA PRO A 154 19.16 19.67 6.81
C PRO A 154 17.90 19.92 5.95
N GLU A 155 17.33 21.14 6.01
CA GLU A 155 16.14 21.46 5.21
C GLU A 155 16.46 21.60 3.71
N LYS A 156 17.66 22.09 3.37
CA LYS A 156 18.12 22.11 1.97
C LYS A 156 18.37 20.69 1.47
N LEU A 157 18.94 19.85 2.29
CA LEU A 157 19.17 18.44 1.97
C LEU A 157 17.84 17.71 1.70
N LYS A 158 16.82 17.96 2.53
CA LYS A 158 15.45 17.43 2.29
C LYS A 158 14.83 17.98 1.00
N ALA A 159 15.09 19.25 0.68
CA ALA A 159 14.57 19.83 -0.55
C ALA A 159 15.17 19.11 -1.79
N VAL A 160 16.47 18.86 -1.80
CA VAL A 160 17.14 18.09 -2.86
C VAL A 160 16.56 16.67 -2.97
N LEU A 161 16.41 15.97 -1.84
CA LEU A 161 15.79 14.65 -1.84
C LEU A 161 14.37 14.67 -2.41
N ARG A 162 13.59 15.69 -2.06
CA ARG A 162 12.24 15.88 -2.57
C ARG A 162 12.22 16.07 -4.10
N GLU A 163 13.13 16.86 -4.63
CA GLU A 163 13.27 17.09 -6.07
C GLU A 163 13.62 15.80 -6.81
N GLU A 164 14.59 15.03 -6.32
CA GLU A 164 14.98 13.74 -6.89
C GLU A 164 13.79 12.73 -6.89
N LEU A 165 13.01 12.68 -5.81
CA LEU A 165 11.83 11.82 -5.73
C LEU A 165 10.71 12.27 -6.67
N ILE A 166 10.52 13.58 -6.85
CA ILE A 166 9.56 14.15 -7.81
C ILE A 166 9.96 13.79 -9.25
N GLU A 167 11.24 13.89 -9.59
CA GLU A 167 11.75 13.51 -10.92
C GLU A 167 11.46 12.01 -11.20
N ILE A 168 11.72 11.13 -10.23
CA ILE A 168 11.42 9.71 -10.34
C ILE A 168 9.91 9.49 -10.53
N ARG A 169 9.08 10.18 -9.74
CA ARG A 169 7.62 10.09 -9.87
C ARG A 169 7.14 10.51 -11.26
N ASP A 170 7.65 11.63 -11.77
CA ASP A 170 7.19 12.18 -13.04
C ASP A 170 7.65 11.32 -14.23
N LYS A 171 8.79 10.64 -14.10
CA LYS A 171 9.33 9.75 -15.12
C LYS A 171 8.69 8.36 -15.13
N PHE A 172 8.34 7.82 -13.97
CA PHE A 172 7.92 6.42 -13.81
C PHE A 172 6.52 6.25 -13.22
N GLY A 173 5.88 7.35 -12.77
CA GLY A 173 4.57 7.27 -12.14
C GLY A 173 3.47 6.97 -13.13
N ASP A 174 2.67 5.94 -12.84
CA ASP A 174 1.46 5.59 -13.56
C ASP A 174 0.22 5.76 -12.70
N LYS A 175 -0.95 5.79 -13.38
CA LYS A 175 -2.23 5.84 -12.68
C LYS A 175 -2.51 4.51 -11.99
N ARG A 176 -3.02 4.59 -10.75
CA ARG A 176 -3.49 3.42 -10.03
C ARG A 176 -4.58 2.69 -10.84
N LYS A 177 -4.45 1.38 -11.02
CA LYS A 177 -5.40 0.54 -11.77
C LYS A 177 -6.52 -0.01 -10.90
N THR A 178 -6.25 -0.19 -9.59
CA THR A 178 -7.22 -0.69 -8.61
C THR A 178 -7.84 0.46 -7.83
N GLU A 179 -9.13 0.40 -7.61
CA GLU A 179 -9.85 1.32 -6.75
C GLU A 179 -9.63 0.93 -5.29
N ILE A 180 -9.46 1.93 -4.41
CA ILE A 180 -9.45 1.74 -2.95
C ILE A 180 -10.84 2.09 -2.47
N GLN A 181 -11.51 1.11 -1.87
CA GLN A 181 -12.82 1.28 -1.25
C GLN A 181 -12.71 0.96 0.23
N ASP A 182 -13.51 1.63 1.04
CA ASP A 182 -13.69 1.21 2.43
C ASP A 182 -14.39 -0.16 2.44
N ILE A 183 -14.07 -1.01 3.40
CA ILE A 183 -14.75 -2.29 3.57
C ILE A 183 -16.19 -1.95 3.97
N GLU A 184 -17.12 -2.16 3.05
CA GLU A 184 -18.52 -2.29 3.40
C GLU A 184 -18.67 -3.62 4.15
N ASP A 185 -19.48 -3.61 5.19
CA ASP A 185 -19.66 -4.64 6.22
C ASP A 185 -19.54 -6.09 5.74
N GLU A 186 -19.11 -6.97 6.64
CA GLU A 186 -19.12 -8.43 6.40
C GLU A 186 -20.47 -8.83 5.83
N ILE A 187 -20.46 -9.53 4.69
CA ILE A 187 -21.65 -10.05 4.01
C ILE A 187 -22.49 -10.81 5.05
N ASP A 188 -23.64 -10.24 5.45
CA ASP A 188 -24.56 -10.91 6.35
C ASP A 188 -25.16 -12.15 5.66
N ILE A 189 -25.55 -13.14 6.44
CA ILE A 189 -26.27 -14.33 5.94
C ILE A 189 -27.52 -13.90 5.19
N GLU A 190 -28.18 -12.84 5.61
CA GLU A 190 -29.36 -12.26 4.98
C GLU A 190 -29.08 -11.79 3.55
N ASP A 191 -27.91 -11.20 3.29
CA ASP A 191 -27.48 -10.74 1.96
C ASP A 191 -27.27 -11.87 0.93
N LEU A 192 -27.21 -13.12 1.42
CA LEU A 192 -27.07 -14.31 0.59
C LEU A 192 -28.41 -14.98 0.27
N ILE A 193 -29.48 -14.50 0.86
CA ILE A 193 -30.82 -15.09 0.75
C ILE A 193 -31.68 -14.19 -0.11
N GLU A 194 -32.31 -14.80 -1.11
CA GLU A 194 -33.26 -14.08 -1.97
C GLU A 194 -34.50 -13.68 -1.16
N GLU A 195 -34.91 -12.41 -1.30
CA GLU A 195 -36.13 -11.93 -0.71
C GLU A 195 -37.34 -12.45 -1.48
N GLU A 196 -38.10 -13.33 -0.86
CA GLU A 196 -39.29 -13.96 -1.44
C GLU A 196 -40.49 -13.78 -0.53
N THR A 197 -41.66 -13.60 -1.14
CA THR A 197 -42.93 -13.65 -0.40
C THR A 197 -43.32 -15.09 -0.18
N CYS A 198 -43.42 -15.51 1.08
CA CYS A 198 -43.74 -16.87 1.49
C CYS A 198 -45.07 -16.94 2.29
N ALA A 199 -45.78 -18.02 2.12
CA ALA A 199 -46.86 -18.40 3.01
C ALA A 199 -46.31 -19.25 4.17
N PHE A 200 -46.56 -18.84 5.39
CA PHE A 200 -46.18 -19.52 6.62
C PHE A 200 -47.41 -20.22 7.22
N THR A 201 -47.26 -21.48 7.59
CA THR A 201 -48.31 -22.23 8.24
C THR A 201 -47.85 -22.77 9.57
N LEU A 202 -48.65 -22.62 10.60
CA LEU A 202 -48.44 -23.19 11.93
C LEU A 202 -49.66 -24.04 12.33
N SER A 203 -49.42 -25.32 12.61
CA SER A 203 -50.48 -26.20 13.09
C SER A 203 -50.68 -26.10 14.60
N ASN A 204 -51.83 -26.61 15.09
CA ASN A 204 -52.16 -26.59 16.52
C ASN A 204 -51.18 -27.47 17.33
N GLN A 205 -50.66 -28.54 16.76
CA GLN A 205 -49.62 -29.39 17.36
C GLN A 205 -48.20 -28.83 17.22
N GLY A 206 -48.04 -27.58 16.73
CA GLY A 206 -46.77 -26.89 16.70
C GLY A 206 -45.86 -27.28 15.51
N TYR A 207 -46.41 -27.69 14.38
CA TYR A 207 -45.63 -27.86 13.14
C TYR A 207 -45.66 -26.58 12.34
N ILE A 208 -44.45 -26.06 12.01
CA ILE A 208 -44.28 -24.84 11.25
C ILE A 208 -43.55 -25.11 9.95
N LYS A 209 -43.91 -24.40 8.88
CA LYS A 209 -43.20 -24.36 7.62
C LYS A 209 -43.42 -23.06 6.88
N ARG A 210 -42.52 -22.75 5.92
CA ARG A 210 -42.72 -21.74 4.88
C ARG A 210 -42.78 -22.35 3.50
N MET A 211 -43.42 -21.65 2.60
CA MET A 211 -43.49 -22.06 1.20
C MET A 211 -43.71 -20.81 0.33
N PRO A 212 -43.00 -20.68 -0.85
CA PRO A 212 -43.24 -19.57 -1.76
C PRO A 212 -44.70 -19.45 -2.16
N VAL A 213 -45.25 -18.22 -2.17
CA VAL A 213 -46.67 -17.99 -2.46
C VAL A 213 -47.01 -18.45 -3.88
N ASP A 214 -46.09 -18.40 -4.82
CA ASP A 214 -46.29 -18.85 -6.21
C ASP A 214 -46.62 -20.33 -6.36
N THR A 215 -46.38 -21.11 -5.29
CA THR A 215 -46.77 -22.53 -5.23
C THR A 215 -48.30 -22.70 -5.12
N TYR A 216 -49.01 -21.65 -4.63
CA TYR A 216 -50.46 -21.62 -4.56
C TYR A 216 -51.05 -21.07 -5.86
N ARG A 217 -51.57 -21.94 -6.71
CA ARG A 217 -52.27 -21.50 -7.97
C ARG A 217 -53.63 -20.85 -7.63
N THR A 218 -53.88 -19.70 -8.25
CA THR A 218 -55.22 -19.05 -8.19
C THR A 218 -56.27 -19.98 -8.77
N GLN A 219 -57.36 -20.20 -8.06
CA GLN A 219 -58.45 -21.04 -8.53
C GLN A 219 -59.66 -20.19 -8.95
N SER A 220 -60.28 -20.60 -10.06
CA SER A 220 -61.55 -20.01 -10.51
C SER A 220 -62.74 -20.54 -9.72
N ARG A 221 -63.89 -19.87 -9.81
CA ARG A 221 -65.11 -20.33 -9.16
C ARG A 221 -65.42 -21.79 -9.53
N GLY A 222 -65.67 -22.66 -8.53
CA GLY A 222 -65.92 -24.08 -8.72
C GLY A 222 -64.70 -25.01 -8.70
N GLY A 223 -63.52 -24.48 -8.44
CA GLY A 223 -62.31 -25.30 -8.27
C GLY A 223 -62.32 -26.11 -6.95
N ARG A 224 -61.69 -27.29 -6.94
CA ARG A 224 -61.45 -28.03 -5.67
C ARG A 224 -60.38 -27.33 -4.89
N GLY A 225 -60.59 -27.05 -3.62
CA GLY A 225 -59.62 -26.39 -2.74
C GLY A 225 -58.26 -27.07 -2.80
N VAL A 226 -57.21 -26.34 -2.42
CA VAL A 226 -55.79 -26.81 -2.39
C VAL A 226 -55.44 -27.19 -1.00
N SER A 227 -55.01 -28.44 -0.74
CA SER A 227 -54.47 -28.84 0.53
C SER A 227 -53.10 -28.16 0.80
N ALA A 228 -53.03 -27.41 1.87
CA ALA A 228 -51.82 -26.63 2.23
C ALA A 228 -50.84 -27.42 3.10
N GLN A 229 -51.30 -28.43 3.82
CA GLN A 229 -50.47 -29.20 4.76
C GLN A 229 -51.10 -30.57 5.04
N ASN A 230 -50.29 -31.61 5.12
CA ASN A 230 -50.73 -32.89 5.67
C ASN A 230 -50.55 -32.85 7.18
N LEU A 231 -51.65 -33.08 7.88
CA LEU A 231 -51.69 -33.03 9.33
C LEU A 231 -51.83 -34.47 9.90
N LYS A 232 -51.49 -34.64 11.18
CA LYS A 232 -51.83 -35.86 11.93
C LYS A 232 -53.33 -35.90 12.23
N ASP A 233 -53.83 -37.06 12.61
CA ASP A 233 -55.17 -37.16 13.13
C ASP A 233 -55.35 -36.17 14.32
N GLU A 234 -56.46 -35.43 14.31
CA GLU A 234 -56.80 -34.40 15.31
C GLU A 234 -55.95 -33.11 15.27
N ASP A 235 -55.03 -32.92 14.28
CA ASP A 235 -54.34 -31.65 14.11
C ASP A 235 -55.04 -30.76 13.07
N TYR A 236 -54.90 -29.44 13.17
CA TYR A 236 -55.43 -28.47 12.23
C TYR A 236 -54.50 -27.26 12.10
N VAL A 237 -54.57 -26.54 10.97
CA VAL A 237 -53.80 -25.30 10.76
C VAL A 237 -54.37 -24.22 11.66
N LYS A 238 -53.58 -23.78 12.64
CA LYS A 238 -53.96 -22.74 13.61
C LYS A 238 -53.73 -21.35 13.00
N ASN A 239 -52.60 -21.13 12.34
CA ASN A 239 -52.24 -19.86 11.76
C ASN A 239 -51.74 -20.07 10.33
N ILE A 240 -52.17 -19.18 9.42
CA ILE A 240 -51.62 -19.02 8.07
C ILE A 240 -51.50 -17.53 7.81
N PHE A 241 -50.32 -17.10 7.35
CA PHE A 241 -50.07 -15.71 7.01
C PHE A 241 -49.00 -15.64 5.90
N VAL A 242 -48.94 -14.47 5.26
CA VAL A 242 -47.98 -14.20 4.17
C VAL A 242 -47.02 -13.13 4.67
N ALA A 243 -45.72 -13.36 4.49
CA ALA A 243 -44.66 -12.44 4.88
C ALA A 243 -43.42 -12.65 3.98
N SER A 244 -42.48 -11.71 3.98
CA SER A 244 -41.20 -11.86 3.31
C SER A 244 -40.26 -12.83 4.06
N THR A 245 -39.35 -13.48 3.35
CA THR A 245 -38.25 -14.23 3.95
C THR A 245 -37.40 -13.35 4.86
N HIS A 246 -37.31 -12.05 4.62
CA HIS A 246 -36.55 -11.09 5.41
C HIS A 246 -37.34 -10.46 6.57
N ASP A 247 -38.65 -10.72 6.68
CA ASP A 247 -39.48 -10.19 7.77
C ASP A 247 -39.12 -10.79 9.12
N HIS A 248 -39.30 -9.99 10.17
CA HIS A 248 -39.11 -10.40 11.56
C HIS A 248 -40.36 -11.11 12.09
N MET A 249 -40.22 -12.34 12.50
CA MET A 249 -41.27 -13.14 13.12
C MET A 249 -41.10 -13.16 14.62
N LEU A 250 -42.13 -12.79 15.34
CA LEU A 250 -42.18 -12.82 16.78
C LEU A 250 -43.14 -13.93 17.27
N PHE A 251 -42.65 -14.84 18.07
CA PHE A 251 -43.40 -15.94 18.65
C PHE A 251 -43.61 -15.69 20.15
N PHE A 252 -44.85 -15.47 20.54
CA PHE A 252 -45.21 -15.23 21.92
C PHE A 252 -45.65 -16.53 22.56
N THR A 253 -45.06 -16.86 23.70
CA THR A 253 -45.40 -18.06 24.46
C THR A 253 -46.32 -17.72 25.63
N ASP A 254 -47.04 -18.70 26.14
CA ASP A 254 -47.86 -18.60 27.34
C ASP A 254 -47.04 -18.36 28.63
N ALA A 255 -45.76 -18.72 28.62
CA ALA A 255 -44.81 -18.38 29.68
C ALA A 255 -44.35 -16.91 29.67
N GLY A 256 -44.93 -16.04 28.81
CA GLY A 256 -44.61 -14.63 28.70
C GLY A 256 -43.25 -14.34 28.02
N ARG A 257 -42.68 -15.31 27.29
CA ARG A 257 -41.46 -15.11 26.51
C ARG A 257 -41.77 -14.81 25.08
N VAL A 258 -40.87 -14.05 24.44
CA VAL A 258 -40.90 -13.74 22.99
C VAL A 258 -39.65 -14.29 22.33
N HIS A 259 -39.83 -15.12 21.33
CA HIS A 259 -38.75 -15.60 20.49
C HIS A 259 -38.78 -14.91 19.12
N HIS A 260 -37.64 -14.46 18.65
CA HIS A 260 -37.48 -13.80 17.39
C HIS A 260 -36.80 -14.71 16.37
N ARG A 261 -37.31 -14.74 15.14
CA ARG A 261 -36.69 -15.36 13.96
C ARG A 261 -36.95 -14.54 12.72
N LYS A 262 -36.04 -14.61 11.76
CA LYS A 262 -36.27 -14.12 10.41
C LYS A 262 -37.08 -15.14 9.62
N GLY A 263 -37.85 -14.71 8.64
CA GLY A 263 -38.69 -15.59 7.81
C GLY A 263 -37.87 -16.72 7.14
N TYR A 264 -36.67 -16.41 6.63
CA TYR A 264 -35.78 -17.40 6.01
C TYR A 264 -35.28 -18.49 6.99
N GLN A 265 -35.29 -18.24 8.29
CA GLN A 265 -34.90 -19.21 9.32
C GLN A 265 -35.98 -20.28 9.57
N ILE A 266 -37.21 -20.06 9.10
CA ILE A 266 -38.27 -21.05 9.14
C ILE A 266 -38.04 -22.05 7.99
N PRO A 267 -37.97 -23.38 8.27
CA PRO A 267 -37.66 -24.38 7.26
C PRO A 267 -38.68 -24.37 6.12
N GLU A 268 -38.17 -24.41 4.88
CA GLU A 268 -38.98 -24.57 3.70
C GLU A 268 -39.47 -26.01 3.56
N ALA A 269 -40.70 -26.19 3.20
CA ALA A 269 -41.24 -27.53 2.98
C ALA A 269 -42.32 -27.52 1.87
N GLY A 270 -42.39 -28.62 1.15
CA GLY A 270 -43.34 -28.79 0.07
C GLY A 270 -44.81 -28.68 0.53
N ARG A 271 -45.71 -28.45 -0.42
CA ARG A 271 -47.14 -28.21 -0.17
C ARG A 271 -47.76 -29.24 0.75
N THR A 272 -47.52 -30.53 0.51
CA THR A 272 -48.13 -31.62 1.29
C THR A 272 -47.32 -32.05 2.53
N ALA A 273 -46.12 -31.47 2.71
CA ALA A 273 -45.30 -31.80 3.87
C ALA A 273 -45.90 -31.24 5.16
N ARG A 274 -45.67 -31.97 6.27
CA ARG A 274 -46.14 -31.57 7.62
C ARG A 274 -45.42 -30.33 8.13
N GLY A 275 -44.16 -30.11 7.77
CA GLY A 275 -43.30 -29.07 8.35
C GLY A 275 -42.45 -29.59 9.49
N THR A 276 -41.77 -28.67 10.16
CA THR A 276 -40.83 -28.94 11.26
C THR A 276 -41.52 -28.60 12.61
N ALA A 277 -41.29 -29.40 13.62
CA ALA A 277 -41.81 -29.10 14.96
C ALA A 277 -41.16 -27.81 15.48
N ILE A 278 -41.97 -26.90 16.03
CA ILE A 278 -41.54 -25.56 16.45
C ILE A 278 -40.46 -25.59 17.53
N VAL A 279 -40.41 -26.64 18.34
CA VAL A 279 -39.35 -26.87 19.34
C VAL A 279 -37.94 -27.06 18.72
N ASN A 280 -37.87 -27.42 17.45
CA ASN A 280 -36.60 -27.52 16.71
C ASN A 280 -36.20 -26.21 16.02
N VAL A 281 -37.14 -25.22 16.00
CA VAL A 281 -36.91 -23.91 15.38
C VAL A 281 -36.67 -22.84 16.45
N LEU A 282 -37.34 -22.96 17.57
CA LEU A 282 -37.25 -22.05 18.70
C LEU A 282 -36.66 -22.77 19.94
N PRO A 283 -35.82 -22.11 20.73
CA PRO A 283 -35.35 -22.63 22.01
C PRO A 283 -36.47 -22.52 23.06
N LEU A 284 -37.41 -23.46 23.01
CA LEU A 284 -38.51 -23.52 23.97
C LEU A 284 -38.06 -24.33 25.19
N ASP A 285 -38.42 -23.86 26.38
CA ASP A 285 -38.22 -24.64 27.60
C ASP A 285 -39.16 -25.86 27.59
N PRO A 286 -38.73 -27.01 28.14
CA PRO A 286 -39.62 -28.14 28.33
C PRO A 286 -40.74 -27.71 29.31
N GLY A 287 -41.98 -27.76 28.81
CA GLY A 287 -43.17 -27.46 29.59
C GLY A 287 -43.53 -28.58 30.55
#